data_f2c3943f401c3a0c2e19923c9300d4f9
#
_entry.id   f2c3943f401c3a0c2e19923c9300d4f9
#
_cell.length_a   1.000
_cell.length_b   1.000
_cell.length_c   1.000
_cell.angle_alpha   90.00
_cell.angle_beta   90.00
_cell.angle_gamma   90.00
#
_symmetry.space_group_name_H-M   'P 1'
#
loop_
_entity.id
_entity.type
_entity.pdbx_description
1 polymer ?
#
loop_
_entity_poly.entity_id
_entity_poly.type
_entity_poly.pdbx_seq_one_letter_code
_entity_poly.pdbx_strand_id
1 'polypeptide(L)'
;MLKLILNTYKSSFSGLSRETWLLSIVMMFNRCGSMAVPFMGLYVTQSLHRTEMDAGLIITLFGVGSILGSATGGKLTDIIGFRPVQILSSIIGGLLFIVFSTITHFSTLCILAVVISFFSEAFRPANFTAVAHYAKKDTITRSYSLNRLAVNIGWSVGISMAGIIASINYKLLFIVEGSVSILVGIAIMALLPKVQDFRKKAKENRINLVIVKPWQDTFYVKFILLTTLFITCAFLMFRVVPVFFKEEWHIDEFAIGIIIGLNGAIIALFEMIMINKIEKKRSPMFFIIIGSVFFAVSYLLLSAPIVFHIITAVLTIITFTIGEMFVLPFINTVVISRSNEHNRGLYAAGYTLSWSCAQVIGPLGGFFIARHLGYNWLWFGLACILLLCAYGFSLLDKKQEKTVLEVN
;
A
#
# COMPACT_ATOMS: atom_id res chain seq x y z
N MET A 1 18.86 30.08 5.72
CA MET A 1 18.57 28.62 5.81
C MET A 1 17.07 28.35 5.91
N LEU A 2 16.34 28.91 6.89
CA LEU A 2 14.89 28.66 7.09
C LEU A 2 14.03 29.01 5.85
N LYS A 3 14.25 30.17 5.22
CA LYS A 3 13.56 30.60 3.98
C LYS A 3 13.81 29.61 2.82
N LEU A 4 15.01 29.04 2.69
CA LEU A 4 15.34 28.07 1.65
C LEU A 4 14.58 26.76 1.88
N ILE A 5 14.50 26.29 3.14
CA ILE A 5 13.74 25.10 3.53
C ILE A 5 12.25 25.31 3.26
N LEU A 6 11.68 26.44 3.69
CA LEU A 6 10.28 26.78 3.45
C LEU A 6 9.93 26.89 1.97
N ASN A 7 10.80 27.49 1.17
CA ASN A 7 10.62 27.57 -0.28
C ASN A 7 10.70 26.21 -0.95
N THR A 8 11.61 25.34 -0.51
CA THR A 8 11.72 23.97 -1.01
C THR A 8 10.46 23.15 -0.64
N TYR A 9 9.96 23.32 0.58
CA TYR A 9 8.68 22.72 1.00
C TYR A 9 7.53 23.21 0.12
N LYS A 10 7.35 24.51 0.00
CA LYS A 10 6.31 25.11 -0.82
C LYS A 10 6.37 24.63 -2.27
N SER A 11 7.57 24.56 -2.86
CA SER A 11 7.75 24.07 -4.24
C SER A 11 7.39 22.59 -4.39
N SER A 12 7.66 21.76 -3.38
CA SER A 12 7.36 20.31 -3.41
C SER A 12 5.86 20.01 -3.45
N PHE A 13 5.04 20.86 -2.82
CA PHE A 13 3.59 20.75 -2.81
C PHE A 13 2.90 21.63 -3.85
N SER A 14 3.65 22.50 -4.55
CA SER A 14 3.09 23.38 -5.57
C SER A 14 2.82 22.64 -6.89
N GLY A 15 1.89 23.18 -7.69
CA GLY A 15 1.59 22.67 -9.03
C GLY A 15 0.71 21.42 -9.07
N LEU A 16 0.42 20.79 -7.93
CA LEU A 16 -0.54 19.70 -7.84
C LEU A 16 -1.97 20.21 -8.10
N SER A 17 -2.82 19.37 -8.69
CA SER A 17 -4.21 19.73 -8.96
C SER A 17 -5.02 19.81 -7.66
N ARG A 18 -6.10 20.61 -7.68
CA ARG A 18 -7.04 20.68 -6.57
C ARG A 18 -7.66 19.31 -6.26
N GLU A 19 -7.97 18.56 -7.30
CA GLU A 19 -8.57 17.24 -7.22
C GLU A 19 -7.61 16.23 -6.57
N THR A 20 -6.30 16.33 -6.84
CA THR A 20 -5.27 15.50 -6.16
C THR A 20 -5.24 15.79 -4.66
N TRP A 21 -5.32 17.06 -4.26
CA TRP A 21 -5.39 17.44 -2.84
C TRP A 21 -6.67 16.92 -2.18
N LEU A 22 -7.83 17.14 -2.81
CA LEU A 22 -9.12 16.66 -2.28
C LEU A 22 -9.13 15.14 -2.13
N LEU A 23 -8.65 14.40 -3.14
CA LEU A 23 -8.56 12.96 -3.09
C LEU A 23 -7.63 12.49 -1.97
N SER A 24 -6.48 13.16 -1.79
CA SER A 24 -5.53 12.81 -0.73
C SER A 24 -6.10 13.06 0.67
N ILE A 25 -6.82 14.16 0.87
CA ILE A 25 -7.53 14.43 2.13
C ILE A 25 -8.60 13.36 2.40
N VAL A 26 -9.41 13.02 1.40
CA VAL A 26 -10.41 11.96 1.51
C VAL A 26 -9.76 10.62 1.85
N MET A 27 -8.60 10.32 1.25
CA MET A 27 -7.81 9.13 1.56
C MET A 27 -7.27 9.13 2.99
N MET A 28 -6.82 10.27 3.49
CA MET A 28 -6.40 10.39 4.88
C MET A 28 -7.52 9.98 5.84
N PHE A 29 -8.73 10.53 5.65
CA PHE A 29 -9.90 10.16 6.46
C PHE A 29 -10.28 8.69 6.28
N ASN A 30 -10.24 8.15 5.06
CA ASN A 30 -10.48 6.73 4.81
C ASN A 30 -9.52 5.86 5.64
N ARG A 31 -8.24 6.25 5.71
CA ARG A 31 -7.23 5.50 6.48
C ARG A 31 -7.31 5.75 7.98
N CYS A 32 -7.73 6.92 8.42
CA CYS A 32 -8.09 7.12 9.84
C CYS A 32 -9.19 6.17 10.30
N GLY A 33 -10.16 5.85 9.42
CA GLY A 33 -11.23 4.91 9.72
C GLY A 33 -10.80 3.43 9.69
N SER A 34 -9.69 3.08 9.07
CA SER A 34 -9.26 1.66 8.91
C SER A 34 -8.72 1.07 10.22
N MET A 35 -9.59 0.83 11.19
CA MET A 35 -9.28 0.47 12.57
C MET A 35 -9.64 -0.98 12.92
N ALA A 36 -10.71 -1.52 12.34
CA ALA A 36 -11.31 -2.79 12.77
C ALA A 36 -10.45 -4.00 12.39
N VAL A 37 -9.85 -3.98 11.19
CA VAL A 37 -9.09 -5.12 10.68
C VAL A 37 -7.89 -5.50 11.57
N PRO A 38 -7.05 -4.55 12.05
CA PRO A 38 -5.98 -4.87 13.00
C PRO A 38 -6.47 -5.47 14.32
N PHE A 39 -7.67 -5.12 14.76
CA PHE A 39 -8.26 -5.57 16.02
C PHE A 39 -9.27 -6.71 15.84
N MET A 40 -9.50 -7.20 14.62
CA MET A 40 -10.47 -8.25 14.33
C MET A 40 -10.17 -9.55 15.08
N GLY A 41 -8.89 -9.92 15.19
CA GLY A 41 -8.49 -11.10 15.98
C GLY A 41 -8.83 -10.95 17.45
N LEU A 42 -8.54 -9.79 18.06
CA LEU A 42 -8.88 -9.49 19.46
C LEU A 42 -10.40 -9.43 19.68
N TYR A 43 -11.16 -8.89 18.74
CA TYR A 43 -12.62 -8.93 18.79
C TYR A 43 -13.15 -10.37 18.87
N VAL A 44 -12.62 -11.27 18.04
CA VAL A 44 -13.03 -12.68 18.00
C VAL A 44 -12.67 -13.38 19.32
N THR A 45 -11.47 -13.19 19.83
CA THR A 45 -11.01 -13.88 21.05
C THR A 45 -11.55 -13.24 22.34
N GLN A 46 -11.52 -11.92 22.46
CA GLN A 46 -11.86 -11.22 23.71
C GLN A 46 -13.37 -10.89 23.81
N SER A 47 -14.02 -10.52 22.70
CA SER A 47 -15.41 -10.09 22.73
C SER A 47 -16.39 -11.22 22.39
N LEU A 48 -16.02 -12.14 21.50
CA LEU A 48 -16.85 -13.29 21.13
C LEU A 48 -16.48 -14.58 21.89
N HIS A 49 -15.41 -14.52 22.72
CA HIS A 49 -14.89 -15.66 23.50
C HIS A 49 -14.65 -16.91 22.63
N ARG A 50 -14.11 -16.70 21.44
CA ARG A 50 -13.75 -17.75 20.49
C ARG A 50 -12.26 -18.08 20.58
N THR A 51 -11.88 -19.17 19.92
CA THR A 51 -10.50 -19.66 19.89
C THR A 51 -9.59 -18.77 19.03
N GLU A 52 -8.29 -18.84 19.24
CA GLU A 52 -7.29 -18.19 18.37
C GLU A 52 -7.35 -18.75 16.95
N MET A 53 -7.72 -20.03 16.79
CA MET A 53 -7.93 -20.65 15.49
C MET A 53 -9.09 -20.00 14.74
N ASP A 54 -10.20 -19.68 15.42
CA ASP A 54 -11.34 -18.94 14.85
C ASP A 54 -10.90 -17.52 14.41
N ALA A 55 -10.08 -16.85 15.23
CA ALA A 55 -9.51 -15.55 14.87
C ALA A 55 -8.61 -15.63 13.63
N GLY A 56 -7.78 -16.67 13.56
CA GLY A 56 -6.95 -16.94 12.37
C GLY A 56 -7.79 -17.21 11.12
N LEU A 57 -8.87 -17.99 11.26
CA LEU A 57 -9.80 -18.31 10.15
C LEU A 57 -10.45 -17.05 9.58
N ILE A 58 -10.99 -16.17 10.43
CA ILE A 58 -11.70 -14.96 9.96
C ILE A 58 -10.76 -13.98 9.27
N ILE A 59 -9.50 -13.85 9.77
CA ILE A 59 -8.46 -13.02 9.14
C ILE A 59 -8.05 -13.61 7.77
N THR A 60 -7.93 -14.92 7.68
CA THR A 60 -7.63 -15.61 6.41
C THR A 60 -8.73 -15.39 5.39
N LEU A 61 -10.01 -15.54 5.80
CA LEU A 61 -11.15 -15.30 4.94
C LEU A 61 -11.24 -13.84 4.49
N PHE A 62 -10.90 -12.89 5.37
CA PHE A 62 -10.75 -11.50 4.98
C PHE A 62 -9.67 -11.32 3.90
N GLY A 63 -8.54 -12.04 4.01
CA GLY A 63 -7.49 -12.07 2.98
C GLY A 63 -7.99 -12.60 1.64
N VAL A 64 -8.80 -13.67 1.63
CA VAL A 64 -9.40 -14.22 0.40
C VAL A 64 -10.28 -13.18 -0.29
N GLY A 65 -11.19 -12.54 0.46
CA GLY A 65 -12.05 -11.48 -0.07
C GLY A 65 -11.24 -10.30 -0.62
N SER A 66 -10.14 -9.95 0.03
CA SER A 66 -9.19 -8.90 -0.39
C SER A 66 -8.59 -9.19 -1.77
N ILE A 67 -8.14 -10.41 -2.02
CA ILE A 67 -7.59 -10.83 -3.32
C ILE A 67 -8.67 -10.72 -4.41
N LEU A 68 -9.86 -11.26 -4.15
CA LEU A 68 -10.99 -11.20 -5.09
C LEU A 68 -11.43 -9.76 -5.37
N GLY A 69 -11.49 -8.93 -4.31
CA GLY A 69 -11.86 -7.52 -4.40
C GLY A 69 -10.88 -6.70 -5.23
N SER A 70 -9.57 -6.84 -4.99
CA SER A 70 -8.53 -6.17 -5.77
C SER A 70 -8.61 -6.53 -7.26
N ALA A 71 -8.76 -7.82 -7.59
CA ALA A 71 -8.81 -8.29 -8.96
C ALA A 71 -10.05 -7.78 -9.71
N THR A 72 -11.23 -7.92 -9.08
CA THR A 72 -12.50 -7.49 -9.68
C THR A 72 -12.66 -5.97 -9.70
N GLY A 73 -12.18 -5.26 -8.66
CA GLY A 73 -12.22 -3.82 -8.56
C GLY A 73 -11.46 -3.13 -9.70
N GLY A 74 -10.32 -3.68 -10.13
CA GLY A 74 -9.59 -3.19 -11.29
C GLY A 74 -10.39 -3.31 -12.58
N LYS A 75 -11.01 -4.49 -12.83
CA LYS A 75 -11.86 -4.71 -14.00
C LYS A 75 -13.08 -3.79 -14.00
N LEU A 76 -13.73 -3.64 -12.84
CA LEU A 76 -14.87 -2.73 -12.68
C LEU A 76 -14.46 -1.27 -12.93
N THR A 77 -13.26 -0.88 -12.47
CA THR A 77 -12.72 0.47 -12.70
C THR A 77 -12.59 0.79 -14.19
N ASP A 78 -12.19 -0.18 -15.02
CA ASP A 78 -12.08 0.01 -16.48
C ASP A 78 -13.45 -0.01 -17.18
N ILE A 79 -14.46 -0.69 -16.60
CA ILE A 79 -15.80 -0.82 -17.20
C ILE A 79 -16.69 0.38 -16.84
N ILE A 80 -16.78 0.72 -15.55
CA ILE A 80 -17.73 1.73 -15.05
C ILE A 80 -17.04 3.02 -14.57
N GLY A 81 -15.69 3.05 -14.59
CA GLY A 81 -14.88 4.16 -14.11
C GLY A 81 -14.51 4.05 -12.62
N PHE A 82 -13.43 4.74 -12.23
CA PHE A 82 -12.92 4.67 -10.86
C PHE A 82 -13.85 5.30 -9.82
N ARG A 83 -14.52 6.40 -10.16
CA ARG A 83 -15.37 7.15 -9.21
C ARG A 83 -16.59 6.34 -8.74
N PRO A 84 -17.40 5.70 -9.60
CA PRO A 84 -18.47 4.80 -9.16
C PRO A 84 -17.96 3.64 -8.31
N VAL A 85 -16.82 3.03 -8.68
CA VAL A 85 -16.24 1.93 -7.89
C VAL A 85 -15.84 2.43 -6.50
N GLN A 86 -15.17 3.58 -6.37
CA GLN A 86 -14.83 4.16 -5.07
C GLN A 86 -16.07 4.41 -4.20
N ILE A 87 -17.12 5.02 -4.77
CA ILE A 87 -18.35 5.34 -4.04
C ILE A 87 -19.05 4.05 -3.57
N LEU A 88 -19.28 3.10 -4.47
CA LEU A 88 -19.98 1.85 -4.15
C LEU A 88 -19.17 1.03 -3.13
N SER A 89 -17.86 0.89 -3.32
CA SER A 89 -16.98 0.17 -2.40
C SER A 89 -17.01 0.78 -1.00
N SER A 90 -16.95 2.10 -0.89
CA SER A 90 -16.95 2.78 0.41
C SER A 90 -18.31 2.70 1.10
N ILE A 91 -19.41 2.92 0.38
CA ILE A 91 -20.75 2.92 0.99
C ILE A 91 -21.16 1.49 1.37
N ILE A 92 -21.06 0.53 0.45
CA ILE A 92 -21.45 -0.86 0.71
C ILE A 92 -20.52 -1.46 1.76
N GLY A 93 -19.20 -1.31 1.62
CA GLY A 93 -18.23 -1.79 2.60
C GLY A 93 -18.48 -1.21 3.99
N GLY A 94 -18.77 0.11 4.06
CA GLY A 94 -19.10 0.79 5.31
C GLY A 94 -20.38 0.26 5.97
N LEU A 95 -21.45 0.05 5.20
CA LEU A 95 -22.69 -0.54 5.71
C LEU A 95 -22.46 -1.96 6.24
N LEU A 96 -21.68 -2.76 5.52
CA LEU A 96 -21.34 -4.12 5.92
C LEU A 96 -20.50 -4.16 7.21
N PHE A 97 -19.57 -3.21 7.42
CA PHE A 97 -18.86 -3.08 8.70
C PHE A 97 -19.82 -2.79 9.87
N ILE A 98 -20.80 -1.91 9.67
CA ILE A 98 -21.83 -1.64 10.70
C ILE A 98 -22.64 -2.90 10.98
N VAL A 99 -23.08 -3.62 9.95
CA VAL A 99 -23.81 -4.89 10.10
C VAL A 99 -22.94 -5.92 10.84
N PHE A 100 -21.64 -6.01 10.53
CA PHE A 100 -20.71 -6.93 11.20
C PHE A 100 -20.69 -6.72 12.72
N SER A 101 -20.80 -5.49 13.19
CA SER A 101 -20.82 -5.17 14.63
C SER A 101 -22.04 -5.72 15.37
N THR A 102 -23.13 -6.00 14.66
CA THR A 102 -24.40 -6.48 15.25
C THR A 102 -24.51 -8.00 15.26
N ILE A 103 -23.69 -8.70 14.46
CA ILE A 103 -23.74 -10.16 14.32
C ILE A 103 -22.83 -10.82 15.36
N THR A 104 -23.32 -11.92 15.93
CA THR A 104 -22.56 -12.75 16.89
C THR A 104 -22.36 -14.18 16.39
N HIS A 105 -23.16 -14.61 15.40
CA HIS A 105 -23.05 -15.95 14.82
C HIS A 105 -21.79 -16.06 13.95
N PHE A 106 -20.85 -16.93 14.34
CA PHE A 106 -19.49 -16.99 13.79
C PHE A 106 -19.47 -17.31 12.28
N SER A 107 -20.26 -18.27 11.80
CA SER A 107 -20.29 -18.60 10.36
C SER A 107 -20.76 -17.41 9.52
N THR A 108 -21.70 -16.61 10.02
CA THR A 108 -22.15 -15.39 9.35
C THR A 108 -21.03 -14.33 9.33
N LEU A 109 -20.27 -14.18 10.43
CA LEU A 109 -19.12 -13.29 10.49
C LEU A 109 -18.03 -13.69 9.49
N CYS A 110 -17.78 -14.99 9.31
CA CYS A 110 -16.83 -15.50 8.30
C CYS A 110 -17.25 -15.11 6.87
N ILE A 111 -18.53 -15.26 6.52
CA ILE A 111 -19.05 -14.84 5.21
C ILE A 111 -18.95 -13.32 5.05
N LEU A 112 -19.36 -12.56 6.08
CA LEU A 112 -19.27 -11.11 6.07
C LEU A 112 -17.83 -10.62 5.94
N ALA A 113 -16.86 -11.27 6.56
CA ALA A 113 -15.45 -10.92 6.45
C ALA A 113 -14.96 -10.98 4.99
N VAL A 114 -15.35 -12.02 4.24
CA VAL A 114 -15.05 -12.14 2.80
C VAL A 114 -15.70 -11.01 2.01
N VAL A 115 -16.98 -10.73 2.27
CA VAL A 115 -17.74 -9.73 1.50
C VAL A 115 -17.26 -8.31 1.81
N ILE A 116 -17.01 -8.00 3.09
CA ILE A 116 -16.46 -6.70 3.50
C ILE A 116 -15.12 -6.46 2.84
N SER A 117 -14.20 -7.41 2.93
CA SER A 117 -12.86 -7.26 2.37
C SER A 117 -12.89 -7.15 0.85
N PHE A 118 -13.81 -7.85 0.18
CA PHE A 118 -14.04 -7.71 -1.25
C PHE A 118 -14.35 -6.26 -1.64
N PHE A 119 -15.31 -5.63 -0.98
CA PHE A 119 -15.64 -4.22 -1.26
C PHE A 119 -14.51 -3.28 -0.85
N SER A 120 -13.95 -3.44 0.34
CA SER A 120 -12.87 -2.58 0.85
C SER A 120 -11.64 -2.58 -0.06
N GLU A 121 -11.26 -3.74 -0.60
CA GLU A 121 -10.08 -3.87 -1.45
C GLU A 121 -10.36 -3.56 -2.92
N ALA A 122 -11.61 -3.61 -3.38
CA ALA A 122 -11.99 -3.10 -4.70
C ALA A 122 -11.79 -1.57 -4.82
N PHE A 123 -11.78 -0.85 -3.70
CA PHE A 123 -11.47 0.58 -3.64
C PHE A 123 -10.04 0.90 -4.09
N ARG A 124 -9.06 0.03 -3.78
CA ARG A 124 -7.63 0.32 -4.01
C ARG A 124 -7.27 0.56 -5.48
N PRO A 125 -7.58 -0.34 -6.44
CA PRO A 125 -7.27 -0.09 -7.85
C PRO A 125 -8.02 1.12 -8.41
N ALA A 126 -9.24 1.38 -7.92
CA ALA A 126 -10.00 2.56 -8.28
C ALA A 126 -9.33 3.85 -7.77
N ASN A 127 -8.84 3.86 -6.53
CA ASN A 127 -8.10 4.99 -5.99
C ASN A 127 -6.78 5.22 -6.72
N PHE A 128 -6.05 4.15 -7.02
CA PHE A 128 -4.82 4.23 -7.80
C PHE A 128 -5.07 4.90 -9.17
N THR A 129 -6.12 4.50 -9.87
CA THR A 129 -6.53 5.10 -11.14
C THR A 129 -6.97 6.55 -10.97
N ALA A 130 -7.69 6.88 -9.89
CA ALA A 130 -8.14 8.24 -9.59
C ALA A 130 -6.96 9.20 -9.39
N VAL A 131 -5.94 8.80 -8.63
CA VAL A 131 -4.71 9.60 -8.44
C VAL A 131 -4.07 9.94 -9.77
N ALA A 132 -3.89 8.94 -10.66
CA ALA A 132 -3.31 9.15 -11.98
C ALA A 132 -4.17 10.07 -12.87
N HIS A 133 -5.50 9.93 -12.77
CA HIS A 133 -6.43 10.73 -13.60
C HIS A 133 -6.44 12.21 -13.18
N TYR A 134 -6.43 12.48 -11.89
CA TYR A 134 -6.46 13.85 -11.37
C TYR A 134 -5.08 14.52 -11.35
N ALA A 135 -4.00 13.75 -11.47
CA ALA A 135 -2.65 14.28 -11.56
C ALA A 135 -2.41 14.98 -12.90
N LYS A 136 -1.65 16.08 -12.88
CA LYS A 136 -1.08 16.64 -14.11
C LYS A 136 0.05 15.73 -14.61
N LYS A 137 0.26 15.64 -15.93
CA LYS A 137 1.29 14.78 -16.56
C LYS A 137 2.67 14.92 -15.89
N ASP A 138 3.07 16.14 -15.56
CA ASP A 138 4.39 16.44 -14.98
C ASP A 138 4.46 16.21 -13.47
N THR A 139 3.35 15.86 -12.79
CA THR A 139 3.28 15.76 -11.33
C THR A 139 2.78 14.39 -10.85
N ILE A 140 2.74 13.38 -11.71
CA ILE A 140 2.18 12.06 -11.39
C ILE A 140 2.86 11.46 -10.15
N THR A 141 4.21 11.39 -10.14
CA THR A 141 4.97 10.83 -9.02
C THR A 141 4.70 11.57 -7.72
N ARG A 142 4.70 12.93 -7.77
CA ARG A 142 4.38 13.75 -6.58
C ARG A 142 2.94 13.60 -6.12
N SER A 143 2.00 13.37 -7.03
CA SER A 143 0.59 13.09 -6.69
C SER A 143 0.43 11.78 -5.93
N TYR A 144 1.16 10.73 -6.33
CA TYR A 144 1.20 9.48 -5.59
C TYR A 144 1.90 9.63 -4.23
N SER A 145 2.99 10.42 -4.16
CA SER A 145 3.66 10.71 -2.88
C SER A 145 2.75 11.49 -1.92
N LEU A 146 1.98 12.48 -2.41
CA LEU A 146 1.00 13.18 -1.59
C LEU A 146 -0.10 12.23 -1.07
N ASN A 147 -0.64 11.40 -1.95
CA ASN A 147 -1.64 10.41 -1.56
C ASN A 147 -1.08 9.40 -0.53
N ARG A 148 0.17 8.97 -0.70
CA ARG A 148 0.85 8.08 0.24
C ARG A 148 1.10 8.75 1.60
N LEU A 149 1.52 10.02 1.62
CA LEU A 149 1.65 10.81 2.85
C LEU A 149 0.32 10.87 3.60
N ALA A 150 -0.77 11.16 2.90
CA ALA A 150 -2.11 11.20 3.46
C ALA A 150 -2.54 9.84 4.04
N VAL A 151 -2.24 8.74 3.33
CA VAL A 151 -2.47 7.36 3.79
C VAL A 151 -1.70 7.06 5.08
N ASN A 152 -0.41 7.41 5.14
CA ASN A 152 0.44 7.13 6.31
C ASN A 152 0.00 7.94 7.54
N ILE A 153 -0.33 9.22 7.37
CA ILE A 153 -0.88 10.06 8.46
C ILE A 153 -2.20 9.46 8.95
N GLY A 154 -3.10 9.14 8.01
CA GLY A 154 -4.39 8.55 8.34
C GLY A 154 -4.27 7.22 9.08
N TRP A 155 -3.38 6.35 8.64
CA TRP A 155 -3.10 5.07 9.28
C TRP A 155 -2.55 5.24 10.70
N SER A 156 -1.59 6.15 10.91
CA SER A 156 -1.01 6.41 12.22
C SER A 156 -2.06 6.93 13.21
N VAL A 157 -2.88 7.90 12.79
CA VAL A 157 -4.00 8.43 13.59
C VAL A 157 -5.03 7.33 13.86
N GLY A 158 -5.41 6.57 12.84
CA GLY A 158 -6.42 5.51 12.93
C GLY A 158 -6.04 4.44 13.96
N ILE A 159 -4.81 3.90 13.90
CA ILE A 159 -4.36 2.88 14.84
C ILE A 159 -4.28 3.42 16.27
N SER A 160 -3.82 4.67 16.45
CA SER A 160 -3.79 5.29 17.79
C SER A 160 -5.19 5.43 18.38
N MET A 161 -6.17 5.86 17.57
CA MET A 161 -7.56 5.95 17.99
C MET A 161 -8.19 4.57 18.21
N ALA A 162 -7.83 3.57 17.41
CA ALA A 162 -8.34 2.22 17.51
C ALA A 162 -8.07 1.59 18.89
N GLY A 163 -6.88 1.78 19.45
CA GLY A 163 -6.54 1.31 20.79
C GLY A 163 -7.45 1.91 21.87
N ILE A 164 -7.73 3.22 21.80
CA ILE A 164 -8.64 3.91 22.72
C ILE A 164 -10.09 3.38 22.55
N ILE A 165 -10.56 3.25 21.34
CA ILE A 165 -11.91 2.77 21.05
C ILE A 165 -12.06 1.29 21.47
N ALA A 166 -11.06 0.46 21.22
CA ALA A 166 -11.04 -0.94 21.59
C ALA A 166 -11.11 -1.15 23.10
N SER A 167 -10.46 -0.29 23.90
CA SER A 167 -10.51 -0.35 25.36
C SER A 167 -11.89 -0.05 25.94
N ILE A 168 -12.76 0.64 25.17
CA ILE A 168 -14.15 0.90 25.56
C ILE A 168 -15.04 -0.26 25.08
N ASN A 169 -15.03 -0.56 23.77
CA ASN A 169 -15.79 -1.64 23.19
C ASN A 169 -15.30 -1.95 21.76
N TYR A 170 -14.93 -3.19 21.49
CA TYR A 170 -14.48 -3.63 20.17
C TYR A 170 -15.51 -3.41 19.06
N LYS A 171 -16.83 -3.51 19.34
CA LYS A 171 -17.88 -3.29 18.34
C LYS A 171 -17.86 -1.87 17.76
N LEU A 172 -17.46 -0.89 18.57
CA LEU A 172 -17.34 0.50 18.13
C LEU A 172 -16.34 0.67 17.01
N LEU A 173 -15.27 -0.16 16.94
CA LEU A 173 -14.29 -0.11 15.85
C LEU A 173 -14.98 -0.33 14.50
N PHE A 174 -15.86 -1.31 14.40
CA PHE A 174 -16.60 -1.62 13.17
C PHE A 174 -17.62 -0.52 12.82
N ILE A 175 -18.29 0.04 13.82
CA ILE A 175 -19.25 1.12 13.63
C ILE A 175 -18.52 2.39 13.14
N VAL A 176 -17.40 2.75 13.76
CA VAL A 176 -16.61 3.94 13.38
C VAL A 176 -16.02 3.75 11.98
N GLU A 177 -15.37 2.60 11.69
CA GLU A 177 -14.84 2.32 10.36
C GLU A 177 -15.93 2.34 9.29
N GLY A 178 -17.08 1.74 9.57
CA GLY A 178 -18.23 1.76 8.67
C GLY A 178 -18.75 3.16 8.41
N SER A 179 -18.91 3.97 9.47
CA SER A 179 -19.38 5.34 9.37
C SER A 179 -18.41 6.24 8.59
N VAL A 180 -17.11 6.14 8.88
CA VAL A 180 -16.07 6.88 8.14
C VAL A 180 -16.05 6.46 6.68
N SER A 181 -16.17 5.17 6.38
CA SER A 181 -16.21 4.67 5.00
C SER A 181 -17.41 5.22 4.22
N ILE A 182 -18.59 5.28 4.84
CA ILE A 182 -19.78 5.89 4.22
C ILE A 182 -19.55 7.39 3.97
N LEU A 183 -19.01 8.11 4.96
CA LEU A 183 -18.69 9.54 4.81
C LEU A 183 -17.66 9.79 3.70
N VAL A 184 -16.67 8.92 3.55
CA VAL A 184 -15.71 8.95 2.45
C VAL A 184 -16.41 8.77 1.10
N GLY A 185 -17.32 7.81 0.98
CA GLY A 185 -18.13 7.61 -0.24
C GLY A 185 -18.95 8.86 -0.60
N ILE A 186 -19.59 9.47 0.40
CA ILE A 186 -20.35 10.74 0.24
C ILE A 186 -19.41 11.89 -0.13
N ALA A 187 -18.24 12.01 0.50
CA ALA A 187 -17.26 13.04 0.22
C ALA A 187 -16.73 12.92 -1.23
N ILE A 188 -16.44 11.71 -1.71
CA ILE A 188 -16.05 11.48 -3.11
C ILE A 188 -17.19 11.92 -4.05
N MET A 189 -18.43 11.64 -3.70
CA MET A 189 -19.59 12.00 -4.50
C MET A 189 -19.81 13.52 -4.55
N ALA A 190 -19.53 14.23 -3.46
CA ALA A 190 -19.76 15.67 -3.35
C ALA A 190 -18.59 16.52 -3.83
N LEU A 191 -17.35 16.12 -3.51
CA LEU A 191 -16.16 16.97 -3.67
C LEU A 191 -15.40 16.71 -4.97
N LEU A 192 -15.41 15.48 -5.47
CA LEU A 192 -14.66 15.13 -6.69
C LEU A 192 -15.56 15.29 -7.93
N PRO A 193 -15.04 15.86 -9.03
CA PRO A 193 -15.83 16.07 -10.24
C PRO A 193 -16.31 14.75 -10.84
N LYS A 194 -17.50 14.78 -11.45
CA LYS A 194 -17.98 13.68 -12.28
C LYS A 194 -17.05 13.57 -13.48
N VAL A 195 -16.43 12.44 -13.65
CA VAL A 195 -15.65 12.16 -14.85
C VAL A 195 -16.65 11.88 -15.98
N GLN A 196 -16.74 12.83 -16.91
CA GLN A 196 -17.65 12.68 -18.05
C GLN A 196 -17.21 11.50 -18.91
N ASP A 197 -18.12 10.55 -19.04
CA ASP A 197 -18.17 9.50 -20.06
C ASP A 197 -16.87 8.74 -20.41
N PHE A 198 -16.32 8.01 -19.40
CA PHE A 198 -15.46 6.87 -19.73
C PHE A 198 -16.14 5.95 -20.79
N ARG A 199 -17.47 5.78 -20.71
CA ARG A 199 -18.24 4.96 -21.65
C ARG A 199 -18.30 5.54 -23.07
N LYS A 200 -18.45 6.86 -23.24
CA LYS A 200 -18.51 7.47 -24.58
C LYS A 200 -17.14 7.48 -25.22
N LYS A 201 -16.11 7.97 -24.52
CA LYS A 201 -14.72 7.91 -25.02
C LYS A 201 -14.25 6.48 -25.26
N ALA A 202 -14.63 5.51 -24.41
CA ALA A 202 -14.32 4.10 -24.61
C ALA A 202 -15.05 3.50 -25.82
N LYS A 203 -16.24 3.99 -26.18
CA LYS A 203 -16.99 3.52 -27.34
C LYS A 203 -16.49 4.16 -28.65
N GLU A 204 -16.18 5.44 -28.64
CA GLU A 204 -15.68 6.19 -29.80
C GLU A 204 -14.24 5.78 -30.17
N ASN A 205 -13.38 5.50 -29.18
CA ASN A 205 -11.99 5.08 -29.42
C ASN A 205 -11.79 3.56 -29.52
N ARG A 206 -12.81 2.73 -29.27
CA ARG A 206 -12.70 1.26 -29.43
C ARG A 206 -12.44 0.80 -30.87
N ILE A 207 -12.61 1.64 -31.85
CA ILE A 207 -12.54 1.24 -33.27
C ILE A 207 -11.09 1.03 -33.72
N ASN A 208 -10.05 1.56 -33.04
CA ASN A 208 -8.67 1.44 -33.53
C ASN A 208 -7.57 1.26 -32.46
N LEU A 209 -7.89 1.00 -31.17
CA LEU A 209 -6.86 0.80 -30.15
C LEU A 209 -6.74 -0.68 -29.80
N VAL A 210 -5.57 -1.26 -30.06
CA VAL A 210 -5.18 -2.57 -29.50
C VAL A 210 -5.05 -2.42 -27.98
N ILE A 211 -6.08 -2.82 -27.23
CA ILE A 211 -6.06 -2.82 -25.78
C ILE A 211 -5.20 -4.00 -25.33
N VAL A 212 -3.92 -3.75 -25.06
CA VAL A 212 -3.02 -4.76 -24.49
C VAL A 212 -3.49 -5.04 -23.06
N LYS A 213 -3.82 -6.29 -22.78
CA LYS A 213 -4.18 -6.72 -21.43
C LYS A 213 -2.89 -6.86 -20.60
N PRO A 214 -2.91 -6.57 -19.27
CA PRO A 214 -1.71 -6.61 -18.43
C PRO A 214 -0.93 -7.94 -18.51
N TRP A 215 -1.64 -9.06 -18.64
CA TRP A 215 -1.01 -10.39 -18.76
C TRP A 215 -0.40 -10.67 -20.14
N GLN A 216 -0.68 -9.85 -21.16
CA GLN A 216 -0.05 -9.90 -22.49
C GLN A 216 1.18 -8.98 -22.57
N ASP A 217 1.30 -8.01 -21.63
CA ASP A 217 2.48 -7.16 -21.49
C ASP A 217 3.57 -7.91 -20.71
N THR A 218 4.47 -8.56 -21.44
CA THR A 218 5.56 -9.35 -20.86
C THR A 218 6.45 -8.53 -19.91
N PHE A 219 6.67 -7.24 -20.20
CA PHE A 219 7.40 -6.35 -19.31
C PHE A 219 6.64 -6.18 -18.00
N TYR A 220 5.36 -5.84 -18.09
CA TYR A 220 4.52 -5.62 -16.91
C TYR A 220 4.41 -6.87 -16.04
N VAL A 221 4.18 -8.04 -16.64
CA VAL A 221 4.10 -9.31 -15.89
C VAL A 221 5.39 -9.56 -15.10
N LYS A 222 6.56 -9.44 -15.73
CA LYS A 222 7.85 -9.59 -15.05
C LYS A 222 8.05 -8.54 -13.97
N PHE A 223 7.70 -7.30 -14.27
CA PHE A 223 7.78 -6.18 -13.31
C PHE A 223 6.90 -6.43 -12.09
N ILE A 224 5.66 -6.85 -12.27
CA ILE A 224 4.70 -7.13 -11.17
C ILE A 224 5.15 -8.35 -10.35
N LEU A 225 5.69 -9.39 -10.96
CA LEU A 225 6.23 -10.54 -10.21
C LEU A 225 7.42 -10.12 -9.32
N LEU A 226 8.36 -9.35 -9.85
CA LEU A 226 9.47 -8.78 -9.05
C LEU A 226 8.95 -7.83 -7.97
N THR A 227 7.96 -7.01 -8.29
CA THR A 227 7.33 -6.09 -7.33
C THR A 227 6.61 -6.85 -6.22
N THR A 228 5.91 -7.95 -6.53
CA THR A 228 5.25 -8.80 -5.53
C THR A 228 6.28 -9.39 -4.57
N LEU A 229 7.37 -9.94 -5.10
CA LEU A 229 8.44 -10.50 -4.31
C LEU A 229 9.10 -9.41 -3.43
N PHE A 230 9.38 -8.24 -4.00
CA PHE A 230 9.91 -7.09 -3.27
C PHE A 230 8.98 -6.64 -2.14
N ILE A 231 7.68 -6.44 -2.41
CA ILE A 231 6.70 -6.00 -1.40
C ILE A 231 6.55 -7.06 -0.31
N THR A 232 6.61 -8.36 -0.66
CA THR A 232 6.56 -9.46 0.32
C THR A 232 7.72 -9.34 1.31
N CYS A 233 8.94 -9.10 0.82
CA CYS A 233 10.09 -8.85 1.70
C CYS A 233 9.91 -7.58 2.53
N ALA A 234 9.46 -6.47 1.91
CA ALA A 234 9.26 -5.20 2.58
C ALA A 234 8.24 -5.29 3.72
N PHE A 235 7.21 -6.11 3.56
CA PHE A 235 6.14 -6.27 4.56
C PHE A 235 6.65 -6.85 5.88
N LEU A 236 7.72 -7.65 5.87
CA LEU A 236 8.28 -8.28 7.06
C LEU A 236 8.92 -7.26 8.02
N MET A 237 9.35 -6.10 7.52
CA MET A 237 9.89 -5.03 8.37
C MET A 237 8.89 -4.58 9.45
N PHE A 238 7.60 -4.55 9.12
CA PHE A 238 6.56 -4.12 10.05
C PHE A 238 5.83 -5.28 10.74
N ARG A 239 6.15 -6.52 10.40
CA ARG A 239 5.44 -7.70 10.94
C ARG A 239 6.35 -8.60 11.77
N VAL A 240 7.56 -8.85 11.31
CA VAL A 240 8.49 -9.80 11.94
C VAL A 240 9.58 -9.07 12.72
N VAL A 241 10.08 -7.94 12.20
CA VAL A 241 11.16 -7.18 12.86
C VAL A 241 10.79 -6.68 14.26
N PRO A 242 9.56 -6.19 14.54
CA PRO A 242 9.19 -5.81 15.92
C PRO A 242 9.28 -6.98 16.92
N VAL A 243 8.89 -8.18 16.47
CA VAL A 243 8.97 -9.41 17.28
C VAL A 243 10.44 -9.74 17.56
N PHE A 244 11.28 -9.70 16.51
CA PHE A 244 12.73 -9.89 16.66
C PHE A 244 13.36 -8.87 17.62
N PHE A 245 13.01 -7.59 17.53
CA PHE A 245 13.50 -6.57 18.47
C PHE A 245 13.13 -6.88 19.93
N LYS A 246 11.93 -7.43 20.14
CA LYS A 246 11.46 -7.79 21.48
C LYS A 246 12.11 -9.07 21.98
N GLU A 247 12.11 -10.12 21.19
CA GLU A 247 12.51 -11.47 21.61
C GLU A 247 14.04 -11.64 21.67
N GLU A 248 14.78 -11.13 20.66
CA GLU A 248 16.22 -11.33 20.53
C GLU A 248 17.03 -10.17 21.11
N TRP A 249 16.59 -8.94 20.87
CA TRP A 249 17.31 -7.74 21.30
C TRP A 249 16.79 -7.16 22.63
N HIS A 250 15.72 -7.71 23.18
CA HIS A 250 15.10 -7.31 24.44
C HIS A 250 14.77 -5.81 24.52
N ILE A 251 14.46 -5.19 23.39
CA ILE A 251 14.04 -3.80 23.31
C ILE A 251 12.60 -3.70 23.83
N ASP A 252 12.33 -2.70 24.67
CA ASP A 252 10.98 -2.49 25.20
C ASP A 252 10.00 -2.01 24.12
N GLU A 253 8.71 -2.26 24.33
CA GLU A 253 7.65 -1.99 23.35
C GLU A 253 7.54 -0.51 23.01
N PHE A 254 7.81 0.38 23.95
CA PHE A 254 7.75 1.81 23.75
C PHE A 254 8.87 2.26 22.81
N ALA A 255 10.10 1.79 23.02
CA ALA A 255 11.23 2.06 22.14
C ALA A 255 11.00 1.47 20.74
N ILE A 256 10.47 0.23 20.63
CA ILE A 256 10.08 -0.37 19.34
C ILE A 256 9.08 0.52 18.61
N GLY A 257 8.06 1.01 19.31
CA GLY A 257 7.06 1.90 18.76
C GLY A 257 7.65 3.20 18.20
N ILE A 258 8.57 3.83 18.95
CA ILE A 258 9.28 5.05 18.51
C ILE A 258 10.15 4.75 17.29
N ILE A 259 10.94 3.68 17.34
CA ILE A 259 11.86 3.31 16.24
C ILE A 259 11.06 3.06 14.95
N ILE A 260 9.98 2.30 15.00
CA ILE A 260 9.13 2.06 13.82
C ILE A 260 8.40 3.34 13.40
N GLY A 261 7.97 4.17 14.36
CA GLY A 261 7.33 5.45 14.10
C GLY A 261 8.23 6.44 13.35
N LEU A 262 9.56 6.33 13.46
CA LEU A 262 10.51 7.12 12.67
C LEU A 262 10.29 6.96 11.16
N ASN A 263 9.90 5.79 10.69
CA ASN A 263 9.58 5.56 9.28
C ASN A 263 8.53 6.57 8.79
N GLY A 264 7.38 6.64 9.46
CA GLY A 264 6.32 7.58 9.08
C GLY A 264 6.75 9.05 9.17
N ALA A 265 7.51 9.41 10.21
CA ALA A 265 8.01 10.77 10.40
C ALA A 265 9.00 11.18 9.28
N ILE A 266 9.94 10.31 8.92
CA ILE A 266 10.91 10.57 7.83
C ILE A 266 10.17 10.71 6.49
N ILE A 267 9.22 9.83 6.19
CA ILE A 267 8.40 9.91 4.97
C ILE A 267 7.66 11.26 4.93
N ALA A 268 6.98 11.62 6.02
CA ALA A 268 6.19 12.84 6.09
C ALA A 268 7.04 14.10 5.88
N LEU A 269 8.25 14.12 6.43
CA LEU A 269 9.14 15.28 6.36
C LEU A 269 9.92 15.37 5.05
N PHE A 270 10.36 14.25 4.49
CA PHE A 270 11.40 14.27 3.44
C PHE A 270 10.95 13.73 2.09
N GLU A 271 9.95 12.85 2.00
CA GLU A 271 9.60 12.19 0.73
C GLU A 271 9.21 13.18 -0.37
N MET A 272 8.29 14.10 -0.08
CA MET A 272 7.84 15.08 -1.08
C MET A 272 8.98 15.97 -1.58
N ILE A 273 9.89 16.36 -0.68
CA ILE A 273 11.05 17.19 -1.02
C ILE A 273 12.01 16.40 -1.90
N MET A 274 12.27 15.15 -1.54
CA MET A 274 13.16 14.26 -2.28
C MET A 274 12.61 14.00 -3.68
N ILE A 275 11.36 13.56 -3.80
CA ILE A 275 10.72 13.28 -5.09
C ILE A 275 10.75 14.51 -6.00
N ASN A 276 10.37 15.69 -5.50
CA ASN A 276 10.39 16.91 -6.29
C ASN A 276 11.78 17.23 -6.87
N LYS A 277 12.86 16.85 -6.17
CA LYS A 277 14.23 17.08 -6.62
C LYS A 277 14.75 16.04 -7.61
N ILE A 278 14.24 14.81 -7.55
CA ILE A 278 14.84 13.68 -8.26
C ILE A 278 13.98 13.11 -9.39
N GLU A 279 12.65 13.32 -9.38
CA GLU A 279 11.69 12.63 -10.29
C GLU A 279 12.01 12.78 -11.79
N LYS A 280 12.71 13.87 -12.17
CA LYS A 280 13.09 14.16 -13.58
C LYS A 280 14.57 13.92 -13.90
N LYS A 281 15.36 13.43 -12.93
CA LYS A 281 16.82 13.31 -13.12
C LYS A 281 17.26 11.99 -13.74
N ARG A 282 16.53 10.92 -13.48
CA ARG A 282 16.83 9.55 -13.95
C ARG A 282 15.55 8.79 -14.22
N SER A 283 15.66 7.60 -14.84
CA SER A 283 14.53 6.73 -15.06
C SER A 283 13.87 6.29 -13.74
N PRO A 284 12.56 6.06 -13.69
CA PRO A 284 11.90 5.49 -12.52
C PRO A 284 12.52 4.17 -12.06
N MET A 285 12.96 3.34 -13.02
CA MET A 285 13.60 2.05 -12.75
C MET A 285 14.93 2.22 -11.99
N PHE A 286 15.72 3.23 -12.31
CA PHE A 286 16.96 3.54 -11.59
C PHE A 286 16.72 3.75 -10.09
N PHE A 287 15.67 4.49 -9.72
CA PHE A 287 15.34 4.72 -8.31
C PHE A 287 14.83 3.44 -7.62
N ILE A 288 14.04 2.61 -8.33
CA ILE A 288 13.57 1.31 -7.82
C ILE A 288 14.77 0.40 -7.53
N ILE A 289 15.76 0.35 -8.42
CA ILE A 289 16.98 -0.47 -8.24
C ILE A 289 17.75 -0.01 -7.01
N ILE A 290 18.06 1.28 -6.91
CA ILE A 290 18.79 1.83 -5.75
C ILE A 290 18.03 1.59 -4.46
N GLY A 291 16.73 1.89 -4.43
CA GLY A 291 15.92 1.68 -3.25
C GLY A 291 15.86 0.21 -2.82
N SER A 292 15.82 -0.73 -3.78
CA SER A 292 15.88 -2.18 -3.48
C SER A 292 17.21 -2.57 -2.80
N VAL A 293 18.31 -1.94 -3.18
CA VAL A 293 19.60 -2.13 -2.50
C VAL A 293 19.56 -1.59 -1.06
N PHE A 294 18.96 -0.41 -0.83
CA PHE A 294 18.77 0.11 0.53
C PHE A 294 17.95 -0.84 1.40
N PHE A 295 16.89 -1.46 0.85
CA PHE A 295 16.12 -2.49 1.55
C PHE A 295 16.98 -3.72 1.90
N ALA A 296 17.82 -4.18 0.98
CA ALA A 296 18.72 -5.30 1.25
C ALA A 296 19.73 -4.95 2.37
N VAL A 297 20.32 -3.76 2.31
CA VAL A 297 21.24 -3.27 3.35
C VAL A 297 20.54 -3.19 4.71
N SER A 298 19.28 -2.73 4.77
CA SER A 298 18.54 -2.67 6.03
C SER A 298 18.38 -4.03 6.71
N TYR A 299 18.14 -5.10 5.95
CA TYR A 299 18.09 -6.45 6.51
C TYR A 299 19.46 -7.00 6.87
N LEU A 300 20.52 -6.66 6.12
CA LEU A 300 21.88 -7.02 6.48
C LEU A 300 22.34 -6.38 7.81
N LEU A 301 21.88 -5.18 8.11
CA LEU A 301 22.13 -4.54 9.41
C LEU A 301 21.57 -5.36 10.58
N LEU A 302 20.42 -6.05 10.40
CA LEU A 302 19.84 -6.92 11.42
C LEU A 302 20.65 -8.21 11.66
N SER A 303 21.42 -8.64 10.66
CA SER A 303 22.30 -9.82 10.77
C SER A 303 23.69 -9.49 11.29
N ALA A 304 24.04 -8.21 11.41
CA ALA A 304 25.38 -7.82 11.82
C ALA A 304 25.56 -8.07 13.34
N PRO A 305 26.73 -8.60 13.77
CA PRO A 305 27.03 -8.85 15.18
C PRO A 305 27.37 -7.53 15.90
N ILE A 306 26.40 -6.64 16.05
CA ILE A 306 26.56 -5.31 16.62
C ILE A 306 26.03 -5.32 18.07
N VAL A 307 26.84 -4.81 18.99
CA VAL A 307 26.50 -4.76 20.43
C VAL A 307 25.45 -3.69 20.75
N PHE A 308 25.34 -2.66 19.93
CA PHE A 308 24.43 -1.52 20.17
C PHE A 308 23.07 -1.72 19.47
N HIS A 309 22.22 -2.58 20.01
CA HIS A 309 20.94 -3.00 19.40
C HIS A 309 20.02 -1.82 19.05
N ILE A 310 19.85 -0.84 19.93
CA ILE A 310 18.99 0.33 19.67
C ILE A 310 19.50 1.17 18.50
N ILE A 311 20.81 1.42 18.44
CA ILE A 311 21.42 2.20 17.35
C ILE A 311 21.24 1.45 16.02
N THR A 312 21.47 0.13 16.03
CA THR A 312 21.29 -0.71 14.84
C THR A 312 19.84 -0.73 14.40
N ALA A 313 18.87 -0.83 15.31
CA ALA A 313 17.46 -0.77 15.01
C ALA A 313 17.07 0.57 14.34
N VAL A 314 17.55 1.68 14.88
CA VAL A 314 17.34 3.02 14.30
C VAL A 314 17.96 3.12 12.91
N LEU A 315 19.20 2.69 12.72
CA LEU A 315 19.88 2.70 11.43
C LEU A 315 19.15 1.80 10.40
N THR A 316 18.66 0.64 10.83
CA THR A 316 17.86 -0.26 10.00
C THR A 316 16.59 0.44 9.48
N ILE A 317 15.81 1.07 10.38
CA ILE A 317 14.59 1.77 9.99
C ILE A 317 14.89 2.98 9.10
N ILE A 318 15.93 3.75 9.38
CA ILE A 318 16.32 4.88 8.52
C ILE A 318 16.69 4.38 7.12
N THR A 319 17.54 3.35 7.04
CA THR A 319 17.99 2.79 5.76
C THR A 319 16.83 2.20 4.96
N PHE A 320 15.94 1.46 5.64
CA PHE A 320 14.70 0.95 5.06
C PHE A 320 13.83 2.08 4.52
N THR A 321 13.59 3.12 5.31
CA THR A 321 12.74 4.26 4.94
C THR A 321 13.29 5.01 3.73
N ILE A 322 14.60 5.22 3.66
CA ILE A 322 15.25 5.81 2.47
C ILE A 322 14.96 4.95 1.23
N GLY A 323 15.13 3.64 1.35
CA GLY A 323 14.79 2.71 0.28
C GLY A 323 13.32 2.80 -0.14
N GLU A 324 12.42 2.87 0.84
CA GLU A 324 10.97 2.98 0.63
C GLU A 324 10.59 4.26 -0.14
N MET A 325 11.19 5.39 0.21
CA MET A 325 10.99 6.66 -0.49
C MET A 325 11.48 6.60 -1.94
N PHE A 326 12.53 5.81 -2.22
CA PHE A 326 13.01 5.59 -3.59
C PHE A 326 12.15 4.60 -4.38
N VAL A 327 11.54 3.60 -3.78
CA VAL A 327 10.86 2.51 -4.51
C VAL A 327 9.40 2.82 -4.77
N LEU A 328 8.62 3.05 -3.71
CA LEU A 328 7.15 2.99 -3.82
C LEU A 328 6.54 4.07 -4.74
N PRO A 329 6.97 5.34 -4.72
CA PRO A 329 6.45 6.35 -5.65
C PRO A 329 6.77 6.03 -7.10
N PHE A 330 7.95 5.49 -7.37
CA PHE A 330 8.40 5.19 -8.73
C PHE A 330 7.81 3.89 -9.28
N ILE A 331 7.51 2.88 -8.45
CA ILE A 331 6.70 1.72 -8.89
C ILE A 331 5.35 2.20 -9.44
N ASN A 332 4.68 3.11 -8.74
CA ASN A 332 3.42 3.67 -9.20
C ASN A 332 3.58 4.36 -10.56
N THR A 333 4.66 5.10 -10.74
CA THR A 333 4.97 5.78 -12.01
C THR A 333 5.17 4.78 -13.15
N VAL A 334 5.91 3.69 -12.93
CA VAL A 334 6.11 2.63 -13.94
C VAL A 334 4.78 1.95 -14.29
N VAL A 335 3.96 1.58 -13.32
CA VAL A 335 2.65 0.96 -13.56
C VAL A 335 1.77 1.85 -14.43
N ILE A 336 1.72 3.16 -14.11
CA ILE A 336 0.90 4.12 -14.87
C ILE A 336 1.45 4.36 -16.27
N SER A 337 2.76 4.46 -16.43
CA SER A 337 3.37 4.68 -17.75
C SER A 337 3.12 3.53 -18.74
N ARG A 338 2.87 2.31 -18.23
CA ARG A 338 2.53 1.13 -19.04
C ARG A 338 1.04 1.01 -19.36
N SER A 339 0.19 1.75 -18.67
CA SER A 339 -1.26 1.72 -18.83
C SER A 339 -1.75 2.87 -19.70
N ASN A 340 -2.91 2.69 -20.29
CA ASN A 340 -3.67 3.74 -20.95
C ASN A 340 -5.00 4.00 -20.21
N GLU A 341 -5.78 4.98 -20.64
CA GLU A 341 -7.04 5.35 -19.99
C GLU A 341 -8.06 4.19 -19.94
N HIS A 342 -7.96 3.20 -20.84
CA HIS A 342 -8.92 2.11 -21.00
C HIS A 342 -8.55 0.83 -20.21
N ASN A 343 -7.29 0.67 -19.81
CA ASN A 343 -6.82 -0.53 -19.10
C ASN A 343 -6.12 -0.22 -17.76
N ARG A 344 -6.11 1.06 -17.35
CA ARG A 344 -5.42 1.51 -16.13
C ARG A 344 -5.89 0.81 -14.86
N GLY A 345 -7.20 0.50 -14.77
CA GLY A 345 -7.77 -0.23 -13.65
C GLY A 345 -7.23 -1.66 -13.53
N LEU A 346 -7.05 -2.37 -14.67
CA LEU A 346 -6.46 -3.70 -14.67
C LEU A 346 -4.97 -3.69 -14.30
N TYR A 347 -4.20 -2.70 -14.77
CA TYR A 347 -2.82 -2.50 -14.35
C TYR A 347 -2.74 -2.15 -12.86
N ALA A 348 -3.61 -1.26 -12.39
CA ALA A 348 -3.72 -0.96 -10.96
C ALA A 348 -4.07 -2.20 -10.13
N ALA A 349 -4.99 -3.05 -10.61
CA ALA A 349 -5.36 -4.30 -9.94
C ALA A 349 -4.18 -5.25 -9.79
N GLY A 350 -3.36 -5.43 -10.82
CA GLY A 350 -2.15 -6.25 -10.73
C GLY A 350 -1.20 -5.76 -9.63
N TYR A 351 -1.00 -4.44 -9.56
CA TYR A 351 -0.17 -3.84 -8.50
C TYR A 351 -0.80 -3.98 -7.11
N THR A 352 -2.09 -3.72 -6.96
CA THR A 352 -2.75 -3.87 -5.65
C THR A 352 -2.84 -5.32 -5.20
N LEU A 353 -2.95 -6.26 -6.14
CA LEU A 353 -2.88 -7.70 -5.87
C LEU A 353 -1.53 -8.10 -5.28
N SER A 354 -0.42 -7.48 -5.73
CA SER A 354 0.91 -7.70 -5.14
C SER A 354 0.93 -7.40 -3.65
N TRP A 355 0.26 -6.34 -3.21
CA TRP A 355 0.12 -6.00 -1.79
C TRP A 355 -0.72 -7.03 -1.03
N SER A 356 -1.83 -7.48 -1.62
CA SER A 356 -2.70 -8.49 -1.00
C SER A 356 -1.97 -9.83 -0.83
N CYS A 357 -1.20 -10.25 -1.83
CA CYS A 357 -0.36 -11.45 -1.76
C CYS A 357 0.73 -11.32 -0.68
N ALA A 358 1.41 -10.18 -0.64
CA ALA A 358 2.48 -9.92 0.32
C ALA A 358 2.00 -9.97 1.78
N GLN A 359 0.80 -9.46 2.05
CA GLN A 359 0.20 -9.48 3.39
C GLN A 359 -0.06 -10.91 3.91
N VAL A 360 -0.32 -11.86 3.02
CA VAL A 360 -0.58 -13.26 3.38
C VAL A 360 0.73 -14.06 3.39
N ILE A 361 1.49 -14.00 2.31
CA ILE A 361 2.68 -14.85 2.11
C ILE A 361 3.84 -14.39 3.02
N GLY A 362 4.01 -13.07 3.17
CA GLY A 362 5.15 -12.51 3.91
C GLY A 362 5.24 -13.01 5.35
N PRO A 363 4.27 -12.71 6.22
CA PRO A 363 4.32 -13.13 7.62
C PRO A 363 4.40 -14.64 7.79
N LEU A 364 3.62 -15.42 7.01
CA LEU A 364 3.65 -16.89 7.09
C LEU A 364 5.06 -17.44 6.78
N GLY A 365 5.66 -17.02 5.67
CA GLY A 365 7.01 -17.44 5.29
C GLY A 365 8.07 -16.91 6.25
N GLY A 366 7.96 -15.64 6.67
CA GLY A 366 8.90 -15.00 7.57
C GLY A 366 8.97 -15.68 8.94
N PHE A 367 7.85 -15.88 9.61
CA PHE A 367 7.82 -16.58 10.90
C PHE A 367 8.18 -18.06 10.78
N PHE A 368 7.81 -18.72 9.69
CA PHE A 368 8.22 -20.11 9.46
C PHE A 368 9.76 -20.24 9.38
N ILE A 369 10.41 -19.38 8.60
CA ILE A 369 11.87 -19.38 8.46
C ILE A 369 12.54 -18.99 9.79
N ALA A 370 12.05 -17.93 10.45
CA ALA A 370 12.59 -17.48 11.74
C ALA A 370 12.56 -18.59 12.79
N ARG A 371 11.45 -19.34 12.87
CA ARG A 371 11.28 -20.41 13.85
C ARG A 371 12.15 -21.65 13.58
N HIS A 372 12.33 -22.03 12.30
CA HIS A 372 13.02 -23.29 11.96
C HIS A 372 14.50 -23.12 11.64
N LEU A 373 14.89 -21.96 11.08
CA LEU A 373 16.27 -21.69 10.66
C LEU A 373 16.91 -20.55 11.46
N GLY A 374 16.10 -19.77 12.19
CA GLY A 374 16.54 -18.62 12.95
C GLY A 374 16.49 -17.29 12.18
N TYR A 375 16.49 -16.19 12.92
CA TYR A 375 16.35 -14.84 12.38
C TYR A 375 17.50 -14.44 11.44
N ASN A 376 18.75 -14.84 11.73
CA ASN A 376 19.90 -14.49 10.87
C ASN A 376 19.75 -15.04 9.45
N TRP A 377 19.29 -16.27 9.30
CA TRP A 377 19.01 -16.85 7.99
C TRP A 377 17.85 -16.14 7.27
N LEU A 378 16.85 -15.73 8.02
CA LEU A 378 15.75 -14.94 7.47
C LEU A 378 16.26 -13.61 6.90
N TRP A 379 17.01 -12.82 7.68
CA TRP A 379 17.52 -11.53 7.25
C TRP A 379 18.46 -11.63 6.05
N PHE A 380 19.37 -12.58 6.09
CA PHE A 380 20.28 -12.84 4.97
C PHE A 380 19.51 -13.27 3.71
N GLY A 381 18.55 -14.18 3.85
CA GLY A 381 17.71 -14.63 2.74
C GLY A 381 16.90 -13.49 2.12
N LEU A 382 16.30 -12.61 2.96
CA LEU A 382 15.56 -11.42 2.47
C LEU A 382 16.47 -10.45 1.74
N ALA A 383 17.68 -10.20 2.26
CA ALA A 383 18.67 -9.36 1.59
C ALA A 383 19.05 -9.92 0.20
N CYS A 384 19.32 -11.23 0.12
CA CYS A 384 19.60 -11.89 -1.17
C CYS A 384 18.44 -11.76 -2.15
N ILE A 385 17.20 -12.01 -1.70
CA ILE A 385 16.00 -11.87 -2.54
C ILE A 385 15.86 -10.42 -3.05
N LEU A 386 16.07 -9.41 -2.20
CA LEU A 386 15.98 -8.01 -2.56
C LEU A 386 17.07 -7.59 -3.56
N LEU A 387 18.29 -8.12 -3.43
CA LEU A 387 19.37 -7.92 -4.42
C LEU A 387 19.04 -8.60 -5.75
N LEU A 388 18.43 -9.79 -5.73
CA LEU A 388 17.93 -10.45 -6.94
C LEU A 388 16.79 -9.64 -7.58
N CYS A 389 15.91 -9.03 -6.80
CA CYS A 389 14.90 -8.09 -7.31
C CYS A 389 15.56 -6.87 -7.97
N ALA A 390 16.56 -6.25 -7.33
CA ALA A 390 17.30 -5.12 -7.89
C ALA A 390 17.96 -5.50 -9.23
N TYR A 391 18.59 -6.66 -9.30
CA TYR A 391 19.16 -7.19 -10.53
C TYR A 391 18.09 -7.45 -11.60
N GLY A 392 16.97 -8.07 -11.23
CA GLY A 392 15.85 -8.29 -12.14
C GLY A 392 15.27 -6.99 -12.71
N PHE A 393 15.10 -5.96 -11.87
CA PHE A 393 14.69 -4.63 -12.32
C PHE A 393 15.72 -4.00 -13.28
N SER A 394 17.01 -4.16 -13.02
CA SER A 394 18.09 -3.67 -13.90
C SER A 394 18.05 -4.34 -15.29
N LEU A 395 17.76 -5.65 -15.34
CA LEU A 395 17.59 -6.35 -16.62
C LEU A 395 16.37 -5.85 -17.42
N LEU A 396 15.27 -5.52 -16.73
CA LEU A 396 14.08 -4.96 -17.36
C LEU A 396 14.34 -3.55 -17.91
N ASP A 397 15.08 -2.71 -17.18
CA ASP A 397 15.44 -1.35 -17.61
C ASP A 397 16.26 -1.36 -18.90
N LYS A 398 17.35 -2.15 -18.94
CA LYS A 398 18.21 -2.32 -20.12
C LYS A 398 17.45 -2.82 -21.37
N LYS A 399 16.46 -3.69 -21.15
CA LYS A 399 15.65 -4.21 -22.26
C LYS A 399 14.72 -3.14 -22.83
N GLN A 400 14.20 -2.26 -21.99
CA GLN A 400 13.34 -1.15 -22.42
C GLN A 400 14.15 -0.12 -23.23
N GLU A 401 15.36 0.23 -22.79
CA GLU A 401 16.26 1.12 -23.53
C GLU A 401 16.60 0.60 -24.93
N LYS A 402 16.90 -0.71 -25.07
CA LYS A 402 17.18 -1.32 -26.38
C LYS A 402 15.99 -1.26 -27.32
N THR A 403 14.78 -1.54 -26.82
CA THR A 403 13.56 -1.49 -27.65
C THR A 403 13.26 -0.06 -28.15
N VAL A 404 13.54 0.96 -27.35
CA VAL A 404 13.40 2.37 -27.75
C VAL A 404 14.43 2.77 -28.81
N LEU A 405 15.67 2.27 -28.74
CA LEU A 405 16.72 2.54 -29.70
C LEU A 405 16.53 1.81 -31.05
N GLU A 406 15.82 0.68 -31.05
CA GLU A 406 15.52 -0.07 -32.29
C GLU A 406 14.30 0.49 -33.06
N VAL A 407 13.49 1.34 -32.43
CA VAL A 407 12.27 1.94 -33.03
C VAL A 407 12.53 3.37 -33.51
N ASN A 408 13.62 4.03 -33.10
CA ASN A 408 14.09 5.34 -33.57
C ASN A 408 15.22 5.18 -34.59
#